data_71e69bed24695ff7b268865b9854cdf4
#
_entry.id   71e69bed24695ff7b268865b9854cdf4
#
_cell.length_a   1.000
_cell.length_b   1.000
_cell.length_c   1.000
_cell.angle_alpha   90.00
_cell.angle_beta   90.00
_cell.angle_gamma   90.00
#
_symmetry.space_group_name_H-M   'P 1'
#
loop_
_entity.id
_entity.type
_entity.pdbx_description
1 polymer ?
#
loop_
_entity_poly.entity_id
_entity_poly.type
_entity_poly.pdbx_seq_one_letter_code
_entity_poly.pdbx_strand_id
1 'polypeptide(L)'
;ITDRTGKLLVYNQPSYDIMVVMNEQQGVDTLDLCASLGITKEYYVRRMEEIKDRHRNPGYSRYTQQLFMSQLSSEEFCVFQEKLFRFPGFYVQRRSIRQYQSPYAALVLGDIGEVSPADVEEDEYYQNGDFIGKQGVERAYEKQLRGKKGIQILLRDARGRIKGRYMDGKLDTKTVPGKNLTLGLDLELQALGERLMEGKLGSIVAIEPSTGEVLCMVSSPTYDPRMMVGRQRGKNHLALSRNPLKPLLNRSIMGQYPPGSTFKTTQALTFLQEGIITPETAYPCYHGFIYRGLKVGCHGHAAPAKLVPAIGTSCNAY
;
A
#
# COMPACT_ATOMS: atom_id res chain seq x y z
N ILE A 1 -6.06 4.72 -9.61
CA ILE A 1 -5.69 3.38 -10.10
C ILE A 1 -6.97 2.67 -10.49
N THR A 2 -6.99 2.06 -11.67
CA THR A 2 -8.12 1.28 -12.19
C THR A 2 -7.69 -0.16 -12.50
N ASP A 3 -8.65 -1.06 -12.57
CA ASP A 3 -8.44 -2.40 -13.11
C ASP A 3 -8.39 -2.38 -14.66
N ARG A 4 -8.21 -3.54 -15.29
CA ARG A 4 -8.13 -3.68 -16.76
C ARG A 4 -9.42 -3.26 -17.49
N THR A 5 -10.56 -3.26 -16.81
CA THR A 5 -11.87 -2.88 -17.37
C THR A 5 -12.19 -1.40 -17.14
N GLY A 6 -11.33 -0.66 -16.44
CA GLY A 6 -11.54 0.73 -16.06
C GLY A 6 -12.30 0.93 -14.75
N LYS A 7 -12.61 -0.15 -14.00
CA LYS A 7 -13.21 -0.03 -12.66
C LYS A 7 -12.23 0.64 -11.72
N LEU A 8 -12.71 1.60 -10.95
CA LEU A 8 -11.91 2.33 -9.99
C LEU A 8 -11.55 1.44 -8.79
N LEU A 9 -10.24 1.30 -8.53
CA LEU A 9 -9.70 0.54 -7.39
C LEU A 9 -9.27 1.47 -6.27
N VAL A 10 -8.48 2.49 -6.61
CA VAL A 10 -7.91 3.45 -5.66
C VAL A 10 -8.01 4.85 -6.23
N TYR A 11 -8.39 5.81 -5.39
CA TYR A 11 -8.50 7.22 -5.78
C TYR A 11 -8.09 8.15 -4.65
N ASN A 12 -7.88 9.42 -4.99
CA ASN A 12 -7.61 10.46 -4.02
C ASN A 12 -8.91 11.17 -3.65
N GLN A 13 -9.21 11.22 -2.35
CA GLN A 13 -10.31 12.00 -1.81
C GLN A 13 -9.76 13.22 -1.08
N PRO A 14 -10.40 14.39 -1.18
CA PRO A 14 -10.06 15.53 -0.34
C PRO A 14 -10.18 15.18 1.15
N SER A 15 -9.22 15.60 1.93
CA SER A 15 -9.20 15.53 3.39
C SER A 15 -8.71 16.85 3.92
N TYR A 16 -8.97 17.12 5.18
CA TYR A 16 -8.68 18.41 5.78
C TYR A 16 -7.91 18.23 7.08
N ASP A 17 -6.81 18.97 7.20
CA ASP A 17 -6.03 19.03 8.43
C ASP A 17 -6.35 20.34 9.15
N ILE A 18 -6.50 20.26 10.45
CA ILE A 18 -6.61 21.44 11.32
C ILE A 18 -5.21 21.82 11.77
N MET A 19 -4.84 23.04 11.42
CA MET A 19 -3.58 23.66 11.81
C MET A 19 -3.83 24.66 12.93
N VAL A 20 -2.83 24.88 13.78
CA VAL A 20 -2.92 25.86 14.87
C VAL A 20 -1.69 26.78 14.90
N VAL A 21 -1.91 28.06 15.08
CA VAL A 21 -0.87 29.06 15.37
C VAL A 21 -1.03 29.50 16.82
N MET A 22 -0.10 29.07 17.67
CA MET A 22 -0.22 29.25 19.12
C MET A 22 -0.32 30.71 19.56
N ASN A 23 0.37 31.61 18.88
CA ASN A 23 0.39 33.04 19.23
C ASN A 23 -0.91 33.78 18.84
N GLU A 24 -1.76 33.16 18.06
CA GLU A 24 -3.02 33.75 17.59
C GLU A 24 -4.24 33.24 18.37
N GLN A 25 -4.03 32.31 19.30
CA GLN A 25 -5.09 31.76 20.14
C GLN A 25 -5.45 32.76 21.27
N GLN A 26 -6.34 33.69 20.99
CA GLN A 26 -6.87 34.60 22.00
C GLN A 26 -8.40 34.41 22.13
N GLY A 27 -8.86 34.10 23.34
CA GLY A 27 -10.31 33.99 23.62
C GLY A 27 -10.99 32.77 23.01
N VAL A 28 -10.26 31.71 22.66
CA VAL A 28 -10.84 30.48 22.11
C VAL A 28 -11.62 29.74 23.19
N ASP A 29 -12.92 29.52 22.96
CA ASP A 29 -13.71 28.58 23.76
C ASP A 29 -13.30 27.15 23.42
N THR A 30 -12.52 26.55 24.32
CA THR A 30 -12.00 25.20 24.15
C THR A 30 -13.07 24.11 24.22
N LEU A 31 -14.19 24.38 24.92
CA LEU A 31 -15.29 23.39 25.00
C LEU A 31 -16.09 23.37 23.70
N ASP A 32 -16.40 24.55 23.13
CA ASP A 32 -17.07 24.63 21.83
C ASP A 32 -16.19 24.10 20.71
N LEU A 33 -14.88 24.37 20.76
CA LEU A 33 -13.91 23.77 19.80
C LEU A 33 -13.92 22.25 19.89
N CYS A 34 -13.83 21.70 21.09
CA CYS A 34 -13.85 20.24 21.29
C CYS A 34 -15.16 19.61 20.81
N ALA A 35 -16.29 20.21 21.12
CA ALA A 35 -17.59 19.77 20.63
C ALA A 35 -17.69 19.83 19.09
N SER A 36 -17.15 20.89 18.49
CA SER A 36 -17.17 21.07 17.02
C SER A 36 -16.26 20.09 16.25
N LEU A 37 -15.21 19.58 16.90
CA LEU A 37 -14.28 18.59 16.36
C LEU A 37 -14.58 17.16 16.83
N GLY A 38 -15.58 16.95 17.68
CA GLY A 38 -15.90 15.64 18.23
C GLY A 38 -14.77 15.03 19.11
N ILE A 39 -13.99 15.89 19.80
CA ILE A 39 -12.87 15.48 20.65
C ILE A 39 -13.11 15.80 22.10
N THR A 40 -12.40 15.09 23.00
CA THR A 40 -12.46 15.39 24.43
C THR A 40 -11.49 16.51 24.82
N LYS A 41 -11.75 17.17 25.96
CA LYS A 41 -10.86 18.20 26.51
C LYS A 41 -9.47 17.63 26.83
N GLU A 42 -9.40 16.39 27.32
CA GLU A 42 -8.15 15.70 27.60
C GLU A 42 -7.33 15.48 26.34
N TYR A 43 -7.98 15.11 25.23
CA TYR A 43 -7.32 15.01 23.92
C TYR A 43 -6.75 16.36 23.51
N TYR A 44 -7.53 17.44 23.61
CA TYR A 44 -7.09 18.80 23.28
C TYR A 44 -5.84 19.19 24.08
N VAL A 45 -5.89 19.07 25.42
CA VAL A 45 -4.77 19.45 26.29
C VAL A 45 -3.50 18.65 25.92
N ARG A 46 -3.61 17.34 25.86
CA ARG A 46 -2.50 16.46 25.48
C ARG A 46 -1.90 16.86 24.12
N ARG A 47 -2.76 17.12 23.12
CA ARG A 47 -2.30 17.48 21.78
C ARG A 47 -1.58 18.82 21.75
N MET A 48 -2.05 19.79 22.52
CA MET A 48 -1.42 21.10 22.66
C MET A 48 -0.04 21.02 23.36
N GLU A 49 0.11 20.10 24.32
CA GLU A 49 1.39 19.82 24.98
C GLU A 49 2.36 19.13 24.01
N GLU A 50 1.91 18.11 23.28
CA GLU A 50 2.72 17.42 22.25
C GLU A 50 3.25 18.40 21.19
N ILE A 51 2.42 19.34 20.74
CA ILE A 51 2.83 20.34 19.74
C ILE A 51 3.93 21.26 20.31
N LYS A 52 3.87 21.62 21.58
CA LYS A 52 4.85 22.51 22.27
C LYS A 52 6.15 21.79 22.65
N ASP A 53 6.11 20.47 22.71
CA ASP A 53 7.28 19.67 23.08
C ASP A 53 8.31 19.66 21.95
N ARG A 54 9.43 20.34 22.13
CA ARG A 54 10.52 20.42 21.14
C ARG A 54 11.24 19.10 20.90
N HIS A 55 11.15 18.14 21.80
CA HIS A 55 11.72 16.80 21.55
C HIS A 55 10.86 16.03 20.53
N ARG A 56 9.54 16.20 20.58
CA ARG A 56 8.60 15.58 19.61
C ARG A 56 8.41 16.41 18.36
N ASN A 57 8.55 17.72 18.46
CA ASN A 57 8.38 18.68 17.39
C ASN A 57 9.56 19.68 17.33
N PRO A 58 10.72 19.26 16.78
CA PRO A 58 11.91 20.11 16.71
C PRO A 58 11.68 21.44 15.96
N GLY A 59 10.76 21.45 15.00
CA GLY A 59 10.35 22.63 14.22
C GLY A 59 9.32 23.51 14.88
N TYR A 60 8.99 23.30 16.16
CA TYR A 60 7.97 24.10 16.85
C TYR A 60 8.32 25.58 16.90
N SER A 61 7.39 26.39 16.42
CA SER A 61 7.36 27.83 16.60
C SER A 61 5.95 28.28 16.96
N ARG A 62 5.84 29.20 17.93
CA ARG A 62 4.55 29.78 18.32
C ARG A 62 3.90 30.64 17.24
N TYR A 63 4.67 31.03 16.22
CA TYR A 63 4.24 31.93 15.13
C TYR A 63 3.97 31.19 13.80
N THR A 64 4.23 29.89 13.73
CA THR A 64 4.00 29.08 12.54
C THR A 64 2.86 28.10 12.75
N GLN A 65 2.21 27.74 11.65
CA GLN A 65 1.17 26.71 11.68
C GLN A 65 1.74 25.37 12.12
N GLN A 66 1.09 24.76 13.11
CA GLN A 66 1.41 23.43 13.63
C GLN A 66 0.22 22.51 13.38
N LEU A 67 0.46 21.27 13.06
CA LEU A 67 -0.61 20.28 12.86
C LEU A 67 -1.29 19.98 14.21
N PHE A 68 -2.56 20.33 14.33
CA PHE A 68 -3.38 20.01 15.50
C PHE A 68 -4.09 18.67 15.33
N MET A 69 -4.81 18.50 14.23
CA MET A 69 -5.56 17.28 13.93
C MET A 69 -5.54 17.00 12.44
N SER A 70 -5.29 15.76 12.03
CA SER A 70 -5.20 15.38 10.63
C SER A 70 -6.42 14.62 10.15
N GLN A 71 -6.64 14.63 8.84
CA GLN A 71 -7.53 13.72 8.13
C GLN A 71 -9.00 13.81 8.56
N LEU A 72 -9.54 15.05 8.65
CA LEU A 72 -10.97 15.23 8.76
C LEU A 72 -11.64 14.83 7.44
N SER A 73 -12.79 14.17 7.56
CA SER A 73 -13.68 13.93 6.44
C SER A 73 -14.28 15.24 5.92
N SER A 74 -14.86 15.22 4.72
CA SER A 74 -15.57 16.38 4.19
C SER A 74 -16.75 16.79 5.08
N GLU A 75 -17.42 15.85 5.70
CA GLU A 75 -18.55 16.09 6.62
C GLU A 75 -18.08 16.74 7.92
N GLU A 76 -17.07 16.18 8.59
CA GLU A 76 -16.46 16.78 9.79
C GLU A 76 -15.93 18.20 9.49
N PHE A 77 -15.33 18.38 8.32
CA PHE A 77 -14.83 19.68 7.87
C PHE A 77 -15.97 20.72 7.70
N CYS A 78 -17.07 20.35 7.02
CA CYS A 78 -18.19 21.27 6.83
C CYS A 78 -18.74 21.79 8.16
N VAL A 79 -18.94 20.91 9.13
CA VAL A 79 -19.42 21.28 10.47
C VAL A 79 -18.41 22.21 11.18
N PHE A 80 -17.14 21.92 11.09
CA PHE A 80 -16.09 22.75 11.71
C PHE A 80 -15.92 24.09 10.99
N GLN A 81 -16.01 24.12 9.67
CA GLN A 81 -15.83 25.31 8.84
C GLN A 81 -16.87 26.39 9.16
N GLU A 82 -18.11 26.01 9.45
CA GLU A 82 -19.17 26.95 9.84
C GLU A 82 -18.83 27.72 11.11
N LYS A 83 -18.06 27.11 12.01
CA LYS A 83 -17.68 27.69 13.31
C LYS A 83 -16.24 28.20 13.36
N LEU A 84 -15.45 28.02 12.29
CA LEU A 84 -14.02 28.33 12.26
C LEU A 84 -13.72 29.78 12.66
N PHE A 85 -14.61 30.73 12.33
CA PHE A 85 -14.47 32.16 12.68
C PHE A 85 -14.46 32.42 14.20
N ARG A 86 -14.97 31.46 15.02
CA ARG A 86 -14.99 31.51 16.49
C ARG A 86 -13.69 31.03 17.12
N PHE A 87 -12.81 30.43 16.34
CA PHE A 87 -11.59 29.79 16.81
C PHE A 87 -10.34 30.48 16.22
N PRO A 88 -10.01 31.71 16.66
CA PRO A 88 -8.83 32.42 16.18
C PRO A 88 -7.57 31.59 16.40
N GLY A 89 -6.66 31.61 15.42
CA GLY A 89 -5.43 30.83 15.43
C GLY A 89 -5.59 29.39 14.94
N PHE A 90 -6.81 28.94 14.62
CA PHE A 90 -7.02 27.68 13.91
C PHE A 90 -7.22 27.91 12.42
N TYR A 91 -6.64 27.03 11.61
CA TYR A 91 -6.68 27.08 10.14
C TYR A 91 -6.95 25.70 9.57
N VAL A 92 -7.49 25.66 8.38
CA VAL A 92 -7.72 24.40 7.66
C VAL A 92 -6.74 24.32 6.48
N GLN A 93 -6.06 23.21 6.38
CA GLN A 93 -5.22 22.86 5.25
C GLN A 93 -5.83 21.69 4.50
N ARG A 94 -6.11 21.87 3.21
CA ARG A 94 -6.61 20.79 2.37
C ARG A 94 -5.48 19.84 2.01
N ARG A 95 -5.74 18.55 2.16
CA ARG A 95 -4.86 17.45 1.74
C ARG A 95 -5.62 16.44 0.89
N SER A 96 -4.93 15.47 0.34
CA SER A 96 -5.52 14.30 -0.30
C SER A 96 -5.24 13.06 0.53
N ILE A 97 -6.25 12.21 0.69
CA ILE A 97 -6.12 10.90 1.31
C ILE A 97 -6.45 9.83 0.28
N ARG A 98 -5.74 8.71 0.34
CA ARG A 98 -6.06 7.53 -0.49
C ARG A 98 -7.34 6.88 0.00
N GLN A 99 -8.18 6.47 -0.94
CA GLN A 99 -9.38 5.69 -0.68
C GLN A 99 -9.39 4.47 -1.59
N TYR A 100 -9.81 3.35 -1.02
CA TYR A 100 -9.95 2.07 -1.69
C TYR A 100 -11.43 1.77 -1.90
N GLN A 101 -11.83 1.59 -3.16
CA GLN A 101 -13.24 1.39 -3.52
C GLN A 101 -13.76 0.02 -3.09
N SER A 102 -12.89 -0.99 -3.05
CA SER A 102 -13.23 -2.39 -2.82
C SER A 102 -12.49 -2.94 -1.59
N PRO A 103 -13.06 -3.92 -0.86
CA PRO A 103 -12.37 -4.62 0.22
C PRO A 103 -11.33 -5.63 -0.26
N TYR A 104 -11.13 -5.77 -1.57
CA TYR A 104 -10.27 -6.77 -2.20
C TYR A 104 -8.95 -6.18 -2.68
N ALA A 105 -8.01 -7.06 -3.03
CA ALA A 105 -6.70 -6.75 -3.61
C ALA A 105 -5.72 -6.00 -2.69
N ALA A 106 -5.88 -6.08 -1.37
CA ALA A 106 -5.05 -5.34 -0.40
C ALA A 106 -3.54 -5.50 -0.64
N LEU A 107 -3.07 -6.73 -0.79
CA LEU A 107 -1.63 -7.03 -0.94
C LEU A 107 -1.09 -6.73 -2.36
N VAL A 108 -1.97 -6.60 -3.35
CA VAL A 108 -1.61 -6.17 -4.71
C VAL A 108 -1.51 -4.65 -4.75
N LEU A 109 -2.56 -3.96 -4.31
CA LEU A 109 -2.62 -2.50 -4.30
C LEU A 109 -1.59 -1.92 -3.35
N GLY A 110 -1.44 -2.53 -2.18
CA GLY A 110 -0.60 -2.02 -1.12
C GLY A 110 -1.27 -0.87 -0.37
N ASP A 111 -0.46 -0.09 0.31
CA ASP A 111 -0.91 1.06 1.08
C ASP A 111 0.13 2.19 1.08
N ILE A 112 -0.32 3.38 1.40
CA ILE A 112 0.54 4.54 1.65
C ILE A 112 0.70 4.77 3.14
N GLY A 113 1.84 5.29 3.53
CA GLY A 113 2.12 5.65 4.92
C GLY A 113 2.98 6.89 4.99
N GLU A 114 3.05 7.49 6.16
CA GLU A 114 3.93 8.63 6.39
C GLU A 114 5.40 8.22 6.15
N VAL A 115 6.17 9.13 5.59
CA VAL A 115 7.61 8.94 5.34
C VAL A 115 8.36 8.74 6.66
N SER A 116 9.34 7.84 6.63
CA SER A 116 10.31 7.69 7.72
C SER A 116 11.50 8.64 7.52
N PRO A 117 12.32 8.89 8.55
CA PRO A 117 13.55 9.63 8.38
C PRO A 117 14.45 9.08 7.26
N ALA A 118 14.52 7.75 7.11
CA ALA A 118 15.29 7.12 6.05
C ALA A 118 14.74 7.42 4.65
N ASP A 119 13.39 7.43 4.48
CA ASP A 119 12.78 7.80 3.19
C ASP A 119 13.11 9.25 2.79
N VAL A 120 13.22 10.16 3.78
CA VAL A 120 13.57 11.58 3.57
C VAL A 120 15.05 11.74 3.22
N GLU A 121 15.93 10.92 3.81
CA GLU A 121 17.37 10.92 3.48
C GLU A 121 17.63 10.33 2.09
N GLU A 122 16.85 9.36 1.66
CA GLU A 122 17.01 8.67 0.37
C GLU A 122 16.53 9.50 -0.83
N ASP A 123 15.46 10.29 -0.67
CA ASP A 123 14.87 11.07 -1.77
C ASP A 123 14.48 12.48 -1.28
N GLU A 124 15.19 13.50 -1.76
CA GLU A 124 14.99 14.93 -1.47
C GLU A 124 13.57 15.44 -1.79
N TYR A 125 12.79 14.68 -2.55
CA TYR A 125 11.40 14.99 -2.82
C TYR A 125 10.55 14.99 -1.54
N TYR A 126 10.88 14.15 -0.57
CA TYR A 126 10.08 13.96 0.64
C TYR A 126 10.48 14.91 1.77
N GLN A 127 9.47 15.31 2.52
CA GLN A 127 9.60 16.07 3.75
C GLN A 127 8.77 15.40 4.85
N ASN A 128 9.12 15.65 6.10
CA ASN A 128 8.36 15.12 7.25
C ASN A 128 6.87 15.47 7.12
N GLY A 129 6.01 14.46 7.26
CA GLY A 129 4.57 14.56 7.11
C GLY A 129 4.05 14.28 5.69
N ASP A 130 4.94 14.00 4.71
CA ASP A 130 4.53 13.47 3.42
C ASP A 130 4.12 12.00 3.53
N PHE A 131 3.45 11.51 2.49
CA PHE A 131 3.07 10.10 2.35
C PHE A 131 3.84 9.46 1.21
N ILE A 132 4.17 8.18 1.37
CA ILE A 132 4.88 7.36 0.40
C ILE A 132 4.22 5.98 0.31
N GLY A 133 4.23 5.36 -0.87
CA GLY A 133 3.83 3.96 -1.04
C GLY A 133 4.72 3.02 -0.23
N LYS A 134 4.13 2.24 0.68
CA LYS A 134 4.89 1.34 1.56
C LYS A 134 5.01 -0.06 0.99
N GLN A 135 4.05 -0.51 0.21
CA GLN A 135 4.06 -1.84 -0.42
C GLN A 135 3.17 -1.89 -1.67
N GLY A 136 3.22 -3.01 -2.40
CA GLY A 136 2.38 -3.28 -3.56
C GLY A 136 2.59 -2.29 -4.71
N VAL A 137 1.52 -2.07 -5.46
CA VAL A 137 1.47 -1.13 -6.59
C VAL A 137 1.76 0.30 -6.17
N GLU A 138 1.28 0.72 -4.99
CA GLU A 138 1.54 2.07 -4.44
C GLU A 138 3.05 2.32 -4.31
N ARG A 139 3.83 1.33 -3.85
CA ARG A 139 5.29 1.45 -3.75
C ARG A 139 5.97 1.32 -5.11
N ALA A 140 5.58 0.33 -5.91
CA ALA A 140 6.25 0.02 -7.16
C ALA A 140 6.13 1.17 -8.19
N TYR A 141 5.00 1.88 -8.16
CA TYR A 141 4.70 2.99 -9.07
C TYR A 141 4.67 4.36 -8.38
N GLU A 142 5.30 4.48 -7.20
CA GLU A 142 5.33 5.71 -6.40
C GLU A 142 5.70 6.95 -7.22
N LYS A 143 6.80 6.89 -8.00
CA LYS A 143 7.28 8.00 -8.81
C LYS A 143 6.28 8.49 -9.87
N GLN A 144 5.43 7.57 -10.38
CA GLN A 144 4.37 7.90 -11.31
C GLN A 144 3.14 8.47 -10.61
N LEU A 145 2.82 7.95 -9.41
CA LEU A 145 1.60 8.27 -8.68
C LEU A 145 1.72 9.58 -7.87
N ARG A 146 2.92 9.92 -7.36
CA ARG A 146 3.11 11.07 -6.45
C ARG A 146 3.01 12.44 -7.13
N GLY A 147 3.26 12.54 -8.46
CA GLY A 147 3.29 13.80 -9.20
C GLY A 147 4.51 14.67 -8.87
N LYS A 148 4.36 16.00 -9.02
CA LYS A 148 5.39 16.97 -8.65
C LYS A 148 4.81 18.03 -7.73
N LYS A 149 5.52 18.31 -6.64
CA LYS A 149 5.16 19.37 -5.69
C LYS A 149 5.28 20.74 -6.36
N GLY A 150 4.37 21.63 -6.05
CA GLY A 150 4.51 23.07 -6.34
C GLY A 150 5.25 23.77 -5.20
N ILE A 151 5.78 24.96 -5.49
CA ILE A 151 6.48 25.79 -4.53
C ILE A 151 5.83 27.17 -4.54
N GLN A 152 5.50 27.69 -3.36
CA GLN A 152 5.08 29.07 -3.17
C GLN A 152 6.10 29.82 -2.32
N ILE A 153 6.59 30.94 -2.82
CA ILE A 153 7.54 31.81 -2.11
C ILE A 153 6.76 32.90 -1.42
N LEU A 154 6.77 32.85 -0.09
CA LEU A 154 6.00 33.75 0.74
C LEU A 154 6.90 34.78 1.45
N LEU A 155 6.45 36.04 1.49
CA LEU A 155 7.04 37.09 2.31
C LEU A 155 6.58 36.91 3.76
N ARG A 156 7.53 36.91 4.72
CA ARG A 156 7.23 36.88 6.16
C ARG A 156 7.86 38.04 6.87
N ASP A 157 7.16 38.57 7.86
CA ASP A 157 7.75 39.57 8.76
C ASP A 157 8.71 38.92 9.79
N ALA A 158 9.39 39.74 10.59
CA ALA A 158 10.30 39.30 11.63
C ALA A 158 9.65 38.38 12.70
N ARG A 159 8.31 38.38 12.78
CA ARG A 159 7.52 37.50 13.66
C ARG A 159 6.99 36.26 12.97
N GLY A 160 7.40 35.99 11.71
CA GLY A 160 7.00 34.82 10.94
C GLY A 160 5.61 34.90 10.30
N ARG A 161 4.92 36.04 10.38
CA ARG A 161 3.57 36.22 9.79
C ARG A 161 3.68 36.42 8.27
N ILE A 162 2.85 35.72 7.52
CA ILE A 162 2.78 35.82 6.06
C ILE A 162 2.21 37.20 5.69
N LYS A 163 2.92 37.96 4.87
CA LYS A 163 2.55 39.26 4.35
C LYS A 163 2.04 39.25 2.90
N GLY A 164 2.34 38.18 2.18
CA GLY A 164 1.93 38.02 0.79
C GLY A 164 2.85 37.06 0.04
N ARG A 165 2.67 37.00 -1.27
CA ARG A 165 3.54 36.24 -2.18
C ARG A 165 4.72 37.09 -2.61
N TYR A 166 5.90 36.51 -2.67
CA TYR A 166 7.08 37.20 -3.20
C TYR A 166 6.88 37.46 -4.70
N MET A 167 7.17 38.68 -5.14
CA MET A 167 6.99 39.13 -6.53
C MET A 167 5.64 38.74 -7.15
N ASP A 168 4.55 38.84 -6.37
CA ASP A 168 3.19 38.46 -6.77
C ASP A 168 3.06 37.01 -7.28
N GLY A 169 3.94 36.13 -6.81
CA GLY A 169 3.94 34.72 -7.18
C GLY A 169 4.58 34.38 -8.53
N LYS A 170 5.34 35.31 -9.14
CA LYS A 170 6.02 35.07 -10.43
C LYS A 170 7.03 33.94 -10.40
N LEU A 171 7.58 33.63 -9.24
CA LEU A 171 8.53 32.55 -9.02
C LEU A 171 7.88 31.28 -8.44
N ASP A 172 6.57 31.29 -8.25
CA ASP A 172 5.85 30.10 -7.80
C ASP A 172 5.86 29.02 -8.89
N THR A 173 6.04 27.77 -8.50
CA THR A 173 5.87 26.61 -9.40
C THR A 173 4.57 25.91 -9.11
N LYS A 174 3.83 25.56 -10.18
CA LYS A 174 2.54 24.86 -10.04
C LYS A 174 2.76 23.37 -9.73
N THR A 175 1.84 22.81 -8.95
CA THR A 175 1.77 21.37 -8.72
C THR A 175 1.43 20.64 -10.02
N VAL A 176 2.03 19.47 -10.24
CA VAL A 176 1.66 18.55 -11.33
C VAL A 176 1.08 17.29 -10.70
N PRO A 177 -0.17 16.92 -11.00
CA PRO A 177 -0.76 15.69 -10.45
C PRO A 177 -0.01 14.45 -10.95
N GLY A 178 -0.05 13.39 -10.17
CA GLY A 178 0.46 12.08 -10.59
C GLY A 178 -0.34 11.49 -11.75
N LYS A 179 0.21 10.46 -12.37
CA LYS A 179 -0.42 9.78 -13.50
C LYS A 179 -1.47 8.78 -13.02
N ASN A 180 -2.52 8.61 -13.80
CA ASN A 180 -3.43 7.49 -13.63
C ASN A 180 -2.73 6.19 -14.05
N LEU A 181 -3.04 5.11 -13.35
CA LEU A 181 -2.47 3.79 -13.59
C LEU A 181 -3.61 2.79 -13.83
N THR A 182 -3.54 2.06 -14.95
CA THR A 182 -4.42 0.93 -15.24
C THR A 182 -3.63 -0.36 -15.05
N LEU A 183 -4.15 -1.27 -14.23
CA LEU A 183 -3.55 -2.57 -13.94
C LEU A 183 -4.12 -3.64 -14.89
N GLY A 184 -3.35 -4.69 -15.16
CA GLY A 184 -3.86 -5.91 -15.79
C GLY A 184 -4.83 -6.71 -14.92
N LEU A 185 -4.96 -6.33 -13.64
CA LEU A 185 -5.84 -6.98 -12.67
C LEU A 185 -7.30 -6.89 -13.09
N ASP A 186 -8.03 -8.00 -12.96
CA ASP A 186 -9.48 -8.08 -13.06
C ASP A 186 -10.07 -8.15 -11.64
N LEU A 187 -10.81 -7.10 -11.24
CA LEU A 187 -11.32 -7.00 -9.88
C LEU A 187 -12.33 -8.12 -9.55
N GLU A 188 -13.12 -8.57 -10.51
CA GLU A 188 -14.12 -9.62 -10.26
C GLU A 188 -13.44 -10.98 -10.05
N LEU A 189 -12.42 -11.26 -10.87
CA LEU A 189 -11.61 -12.47 -10.71
C LEU A 189 -10.82 -12.45 -9.40
N GLN A 190 -10.25 -11.30 -9.03
CA GLN A 190 -9.58 -11.11 -7.75
C GLN A 190 -10.51 -11.37 -6.57
N ALA A 191 -11.72 -10.78 -6.60
CA ALA A 191 -12.73 -10.95 -5.56
C ALA A 191 -13.20 -12.40 -5.46
N LEU A 192 -13.38 -13.08 -6.60
CA LEU A 192 -13.72 -14.50 -6.62
C LEU A 192 -12.61 -15.33 -5.95
N GLY A 193 -11.36 -15.11 -6.35
CA GLY A 193 -10.21 -15.82 -5.80
C GLY A 193 -10.06 -15.61 -4.28
N GLU A 194 -10.24 -14.38 -3.78
CA GLU A 194 -10.20 -14.11 -2.34
C GLU A 194 -11.31 -14.84 -1.57
N ARG A 195 -12.54 -14.85 -2.09
CA ARG A 195 -13.65 -15.63 -1.49
C ARG A 195 -13.38 -17.14 -1.48
N LEU A 196 -12.83 -17.70 -2.57
CA LEU A 196 -12.46 -19.12 -2.64
C LEU A 196 -11.35 -19.50 -1.66
N MET A 197 -10.55 -18.52 -1.25
CA MET A 197 -9.45 -18.69 -0.29
C MET A 197 -9.83 -18.41 1.15
N GLU A 198 -11.07 -18.03 1.44
CA GLU A 198 -11.52 -17.86 2.83
C GLU A 198 -11.28 -19.10 3.69
N GLY A 199 -10.70 -18.90 4.87
CA GLY A 199 -10.36 -19.97 5.80
C GLY A 199 -9.16 -20.85 5.38
N LYS A 200 -8.46 -20.52 4.28
CA LYS A 200 -7.31 -21.27 3.77
C LYS A 200 -6.03 -20.45 3.84
N LEU A 201 -4.89 -21.11 3.86
CA LEU A 201 -3.55 -20.52 3.76
C LEU A 201 -2.96 -20.84 2.39
N GLY A 202 -2.58 -19.81 1.64
CA GLY A 202 -1.98 -20.00 0.32
C GLY A 202 -2.20 -18.84 -0.63
N SER A 203 -2.12 -19.11 -1.93
CA SER A 203 -2.28 -18.09 -2.96
C SER A 203 -2.91 -18.65 -4.24
N ILE A 204 -3.54 -17.77 -5.01
CA ILE A 204 -4.00 -18.00 -6.38
C ILE A 204 -3.39 -16.90 -7.25
N VAL A 205 -2.76 -17.28 -8.36
CA VAL A 205 -2.26 -16.35 -9.36
C VAL A 205 -2.76 -16.80 -10.73
N ALA A 206 -3.40 -15.90 -11.47
CA ALA A 206 -3.79 -16.12 -12.86
C ALA A 206 -3.07 -15.11 -13.76
N ILE A 207 -2.44 -15.64 -14.81
CA ILE A 207 -1.68 -14.84 -15.78
C ILE A 207 -2.22 -15.16 -17.16
N GLU A 208 -2.45 -14.12 -17.97
CA GLU A 208 -2.76 -14.25 -19.39
C GLU A 208 -1.49 -14.64 -20.15
N PRO A 209 -1.39 -15.82 -20.74
CA PRO A 209 -0.13 -16.30 -21.33
C PRO A 209 0.34 -15.49 -22.54
N SER A 210 -0.60 -14.91 -23.29
CA SER A 210 -0.30 -14.17 -24.52
C SER A 210 0.27 -12.78 -24.26
N THR A 211 -0.11 -12.14 -23.14
CA THR A 211 0.29 -10.76 -22.82
C THR A 211 1.20 -10.66 -21.60
N GLY A 212 1.20 -11.68 -20.72
CA GLY A 212 1.86 -11.65 -19.42
C GLY A 212 1.12 -10.85 -18.35
N GLU A 213 -0.11 -10.37 -18.63
CA GLU A 213 -0.91 -9.64 -17.66
C GLU A 213 -1.31 -10.52 -16.49
N VAL A 214 -1.08 -10.02 -15.27
CA VAL A 214 -1.54 -10.66 -14.04
C VAL A 214 -3.00 -10.29 -13.84
N LEU A 215 -3.90 -11.24 -14.09
CA LEU A 215 -5.36 -11.06 -14.00
C LEU A 215 -5.85 -11.09 -12.55
N CYS A 216 -5.28 -11.93 -11.70
CA CYS A 216 -5.46 -11.89 -10.26
C CYS A 216 -4.20 -12.36 -9.53
N MET A 217 -4.02 -11.85 -8.32
CA MET A 217 -2.94 -12.23 -7.40
C MET A 217 -3.50 -12.26 -5.98
N VAL A 218 -3.99 -13.41 -5.58
CA VAL A 218 -4.62 -13.63 -4.27
C VAL A 218 -3.61 -14.21 -3.30
N SER A 219 -3.58 -13.64 -2.11
CA SER A 219 -2.84 -14.19 -0.96
C SER A 219 -3.78 -14.30 0.22
N SER A 220 -3.85 -15.45 0.87
CA SER A 220 -4.74 -15.69 2.00
C SER A 220 -3.96 -16.19 3.23
N PRO A 221 -4.31 -15.72 4.43
CA PRO A 221 -5.31 -14.68 4.69
C PRO A 221 -4.88 -13.30 4.20
N THR A 222 -5.85 -12.46 3.94
CA THR A 222 -5.67 -11.06 3.54
C THR A 222 -6.39 -10.14 4.54
N TYR A 223 -6.50 -8.87 4.21
CA TYR A 223 -7.21 -7.86 4.98
C TYR A 223 -7.94 -6.88 4.04
N ASP A 224 -8.87 -6.11 4.58
CA ASP A 224 -9.53 -5.05 3.83
C ASP A 224 -8.59 -3.85 3.69
N PRO A 225 -8.20 -3.40 2.48
CA PRO A 225 -7.27 -2.28 2.28
C PRO A 225 -7.78 -0.97 2.89
N ARG A 226 -9.11 -0.82 3.05
CA ARG A 226 -9.72 0.34 3.69
C ARG A 226 -9.32 0.51 5.16
N MET A 227 -8.89 -0.57 5.82
CA MET A 227 -8.33 -0.52 7.19
C MET A 227 -6.98 0.22 7.26
N MET A 228 -6.28 0.34 6.12
CA MET A 228 -4.96 0.96 6.04
C MET A 228 -5.02 2.44 5.64
N VAL A 229 -6.18 3.06 5.83
CA VAL A 229 -6.43 4.49 5.55
C VAL A 229 -6.79 5.22 6.84
N GLY A 230 -6.48 6.50 6.89
CA GLY A 230 -6.93 7.38 7.95
C GLY A 230 -6.19 7.21 9.28
N ARG A 231 -6.75 7.81 10.31
CA ARG A 231 -6.17 7.88 11.67
C ARG A 231 -5.98 6.51 12.35
N GLN A 232 -6.76 5.51 11.94
CA GLN A 232 -6.69 4.15 12.51
C GLN A 232 -5.62 3.27 11.86
N ARG A 233 -4.98 3.72 10.77
CA ARG A 233 -3.98 2.94 10.02
C ARG A 233 -2.91 2.31 10.93
N GLY A 234 -2.30 3.10 11.79
CA GLY A 234 -1.22 2.61 12.67
C GLY A 234 -1.68 1.51 13.63
N LYS A 235 -2.86 1.67 14.23
CA LYS A 235 -3.48 0.67 15.12
C LYS A 235 -3.80 -0.61 14.36
N ASN A 236 -4.41 -0.47 13.18
CA ASN A 236 -4.78 -1.61 12.33
C ASN A 236 -3.54 -2.35 11.82
N HIS A 237 -2.52 -1.63 11.36
CA HIS A 237 -1.25 -2.23 10.94
C HIS A 237 -0.60 -3.03 12.08
N LEU A 238 -0.58 -2.49 13.30
CA LEU A 238 -0.03 -3.19 14.46
C LEU A 238 -0.83 -4.47 14.78
N ALA A 239 -2.15 -4.42 14.69
CA ALA A 239 -3.00 -5.60 14.89
C ALA A 239 -2.75 -6.67 13.82
N LEU A 240 -2.66 -6.29 12.54
CA LEU A 240 -2.35 -7.20 11.44
C LEU A 240 -0.94 -7.80 11.55
N SER A 241 0.05 -7.01 11.97
CA SER A 241 1.45 -7.48 12.11
C SER A 241 1.61 -8.50 13.25
N ARG A 242 0.79 -8.40 14.30
CA ARG A 242 0.78 -9.35 15.44
C ARG A 242 -0.05 -10.60 15.18
N ASN A 243 -0.81 -10.62 14.10
CA ASN A 243 -1.65 -11.77 13.77
C ASN A 243 -0.77 -12.98 13.39
N PRO A 244 -0.89 -14.14 14.07
CA PRO A 244 -0.07 -15.34 13.81
C PRO A 244 -0.26 -15.89 12.40
N LEU A 245 -1.40 -15.62 11.74
CA LEU A 245 -1.67 -16.04 10.37
C LEU A 245 -1.00 -15.15 9.32
N LYS A 246 -0.29 -14.07 9.75
CA LYS A 246 0.50 -13.17 8.90
C LYS A 246 -0.26 -12.64 7.67
N PRO A 247 -1.37 -11.90 7.83
CA PRO A 247 -2.15 -11.39 6.69
C PRO A 247 -1.41 -10.34 5.86
N LEU A 248 -0.35 -9.70 6.40
CA LEU A 248 0.50 -8.78 5.66
C LEU A 248 1.52 -9.48 4.73
N LEU A 249 1.67 -10.80 4.83
CA LEU A 249 2.59 -11.56 3.99
C LEU A 249 1.94 -11.83 2.62
N ASN A 250 2.52 -11.30 1.56
CA ASN A 250 2.09 -11.64 0.20
C ASN A 250 2.64 -13.02 -0.20
N ARG A 251 1.81 -14.05 0.01
CA ARG A 251 2.20 -15.44 -0.26
C ARG A 251 2.36 -15.73 -1.74
N SER A 252 1.75 -14.93 -2.62
CA SER A 252 1.86 -15.11 -4.06
C SER A 252 3.28 -14.88 -4.58
N ILE A 253 4.05 -14.00 -3.92
CA ILE A 253 5.40 -13.61 -4.35
C ILE A 253 6.48 -13.93 -3.31
N MET A 254 6.11 -14.13 -2.04
CA MET A 254 7.05 -14.39 -0.93
C MET A 254 6.90 -15.81 -0.36
N GLY A 255 5.84 -16.54 -0.73
CA GLY A 255 5.61 -17.89 -0.27
C GLY A 255 6.62 -18.86 -0.87
N GLN A 256 7.19 -19.73 -0.03
CA GLN A 256 8.10 -20.80 -0.46
C GLN A 256 7.39 -22.13 -0.22
N TYR A 257 6.93 -22.74 -1.29
CA TYR A 257 6.19 -24.01 -1.26
C TYR A 257 6.89 -25.05 -2.14
N PRO A 258 6.92 -26.34 -1.75
CA PRO A 258 7.38 -27.39 -2.63
C PRO A 258 6.51 -27.44 -3.89
N PRO A 259 7.08 -27.28 -5.10
CA PRO A 259 6.29 -27.24 -6.33
C PRO A 259 5.67 -28.60 -6.70
N GLY A 260 6.23 -29.68 -6.18
CA GLY A 260 5.82 -31.04 -6.52
C GLY A 260 5.96 -31.34 -8.02
N SER A 261 5.07 -32.25 -8.56
CA SER A 261 5.14 -32.70 -9.96
C SER A 261 4.90 -31.61 -10.99
N THR A 262 4.40 -30.43 -10.62
CA THR A 262 4.27 -29.28 -11.54
C THR A 262 5.63 -28.81 -12.04
N PHE A 263 6.70 -29.03 -11.27
CA PHE A 263 8.07 -28.68 -11.64
C PHE A 263 8.64 -29.57 -12.75
N LYS A 264 8.10 -30.77 -12.97
CA LYS A 264 8.55 -31.70 -14.02
C LYS A 264 8.49 -31.13 -15.42
N THR A 265 7.48 -30.27 -15.70
CA THR A 265 7.37 -29.60 -16.99
C THR A 265 8.53 -28.62 -17.23
N THR A 266 8.92 -27.87 -16.22
CA THR A 266 10.08 -26.96 -16.26
C THR A 266 11.39 -27.75 -16.44
N GLN A 267 11.57 -28.85 -15.69
CA GLN A 267 12.73 -29.72 -15.83
C GLN A 267 12.80 -30.31 -17.24
N ALA A 268 11.68 -30.81 -17.79
CA ALA A 268 11.62 -31.38 -19.13
C ALA A 268 12.04 -30.34 -20.20
N LEU A 269 11.55 -29.12 -20.11
CA LEU A 269 11.95 -28.03 -21.04
C LEU A 269 13.45 -27.73 -20.92
N THR A 270 13.98 -27.63 -19.72
CA THR A 270 15.41 -27.41 -19.49
C THR A 270 16.25 -28.55 -20.08
N PHE A 271 15.90 -29.81 -19.83
CA PHE A 271 16.66 -30.95 -20.32
C PHE A 271 16.57 -31.11 -21.83
N LEU A 272 15.44 -30.74 -22.46
CA LEU A 272 15.32 -30.67 -23.92
C LEU A 272 16.22 -29.58 -24.50
N GLN A 273 16.23 -28.41 -23.89
CA GLN A 273 17.04 -27.26 -24.30
C GLN A 273 18.54 -27.54 -24.22
N GLU A 274 18.97 -28.22 -23.14
CA GLU A 274 20.35 -28.61 -22.91
C GLU A 274 20.75 -29.87 -23.70
N GLY A 275 19.83 -30.48 -24.47
CA GLY A 275 20.08 -31.67 -25.25
C GLY A 275 20.33 -32.96 -24.42
N ILE A 276 19.99 -32.96 -23.14
CA ILE A 276 20.15 -34.07 -22.22
C ILE A 276 19.17 -35.21 -22.54
N ILE A 277 17.95 -34.83 -22.95
CA ILE A 277 16.89 -35.73 -23.39
C ILE A 277 16.32 -35.30 -24.73
N THR A 278 15.66 -36.22 -25.42
CA THR A 278 14.79 -35.99 -26.57
C THR A 278 13.38 -36.45 -26.24
N PRO A 279 12.35 -36.08 -27.03
CA PRO A 279 11.01 -36.63 -26.82
C PRO A 279 10.93 -38.16 -26.86
N GLU A 280 11.88 -38.81 -27.55
CA GLU A 280 11.98 -40.25 -27.71
C GLU A 280 12.78 -40.95 -26.58
N THR A 281 13.51 -40.19 -25.79
CA THR A 281 14.27 -40.74 -24.66
C THR A 281 13.32 -41.46 -23.69
N ALA A 282 13.62 -42.69 -23.35
CA ALA A 282 12.79 -43.50 -22.50
C ALA A 282 13.59 -44.06 -21.31
N TYR A 283 13.00 -43.98 -20.13
CA TYR A 283 13.58 -44.53 -18.92
C TYR A 283 12.67 -45.61 -18.30
N PRO A 284 13.28 -46.68 -17.75
CA PRO A 284 12.53 -47.67 -17.00
C PRO A 284 12.03 -47.12 -15.67
N CYS A 285 10.86 -47.58 -15.25
CA CYS A 285 10.32 -47.27 -13.94
C CYS A 285 9.91 -48.55 -13.24
N TYR A 286 10.58 -48.85 -12.15
CA TYR A 286 10.29 -50.01 -11.27
C TYR A 286 9.58 -49.53 -9.99
N HIS A 287 8.43 -48.88 -10.16
CA HIS A 287 7.69 -48.20 -9.09
C HIS A 287 8.50 -47.11 -8.36
N GLY A 288 9.43 -46.46 -9.05
CA GLY A 288 10.25 -45.37 -8.53
C GLY A 288 11.73 -45.53 -8.91
N PHE A 289 12.60 -44.82 -8.20
CA PHE A 289 14.05 -44.94 -8.35
C PHE A 289 14.76 -44.86 -7.01
N ILE A 290 15.98 -45.32 -6.96
CA ILE A 290 16.88 -45.25 -5.79
C ILE A 290 18.18 -44.60 -6.24
N TYR A 291 18.59 -43.53 -5.56
CA TYR A 291 19.86 -42.89 -5.82
C TYR A 291 20.55 -42.52 -4.51
N ARG A 292 21.76 -43.01 -4.28
CA ARG A 292 22.56 -42.73 -3.07
C ARG A 292 21.76 -42.90 -1.77
N GLY A 293 20.93 -43.92 -1.66
CA GLY A 293 20.09 -44.18 -0.50
C GLY A 293 18.75 -43.38 -0.45
N LEU A 294 18.53 -42.40 -1.33
CA LEU A 294 17.25 -41.73 -1.51
C LEU A 294 16.32 -42.64 -2.31
N LYS A 295 15.20 -43.04 -1.73
CA LYS A 295 14.16 -43.81 -2.39
C LYS A 295 12.97 -42.91 -2.71
N VAL A 296 12.64 -42.78 -3.99
CA VAL A 296 11.46 -42.05 -4.46
C VAL A 296 10.49 -43.03 -5.10
N GLY A 297 9.30 -43.15 -4.50
CA GLY A 297 8.25 -44.03 -5.01
C GLY A 297 7.55 -43.43 -6.24
N CYS A 298 6.98 -44.30 -7.08
CA CYS A 298 6.19 -43.90 -8.25
C CYS A 298 4.87 -44.68 -8.32
N HIS A 299 3.87 -44.13 -8.98
CA HIS A 299 2.62 -44.83 -9.25
C HIS A 299 2.81 -45.95 -10.27
N GLY A 300 1.86 -46.89 -10.35
CA GLY A 300 1.83 -47.91 -11.41
C GLY A 300 1.48 -47.25 -12.76
N HIS A 301 2.35 -47.44 -13.76
CA HIS A 301 2.13 -47.03 -15.15
C HIS A 301 2.98 -47.91 -16.09
N ALA A 302 2.69 -47.86 -17.39
CA ALA A 302 3.49 -48.54 -18.39
C ALA A 302 4.93 -48.02 -18.43
N ALA A 303 5.90 -48.93 -18.49
CA ALA A 303 7.34 -48.62 -18.55
C ALA A 303 8.02 -49.52 -19.64
N PRO A 304 9.10 -49.02 -20.31
CA PRO A 304 9.71 -47.70 -20.14
C PRO A 304 8.80 -46.57 -20.66
N ALA A 305 8.84 -45.41 -19.99
CA ALA A 305 8.05 -44.23 -20.40
C ALA A 305 8.93 -43.27 -21.19
N LYS A 306 8.41 -42.76 -22.32
CA LYS A 306 8.96 -41.62 -23.03
C LYS A 306 8.51 -40.31 -22.37
N LEU A 307 9.04 -39.15 -22.80
CA LEU A 307 8.82 -37.86 -22.16
C LEU A 307 7.33 -37.52 -21.97
N VAL A 308 6.52 -37.55 -23.03
CA VAL A 308 5.10 -37.16 -22.93
C VAL A 308 4.29 -38.09 -22.03
N PRO A 309 4.35 -39.45 -22.19
CA PRO A 309 3.75 -40.36 -21.23
C PRO A 309 4.24 -40.19 -19.81
N ALA A 310 5.54 -39.95 -19.60
CA ALA A 310 6.13 -39.78 -18.28
C ALA A 310 5.56 -38.52 -17.55
N ILE A 311 5.39 -37.41 -18.27
CA ILE A 311 4.72 -36.20 -17.75
C ILE A 311 3.25 -36.51 -17.46
N GLY A 312 2.54 -37.11 -18.42
CA GLY A 312 1.11 -37.42 -18.32
C GLY A 312 0.76 -38.35 -17.13
N THR A 313 1.63 -39.31 -16.83
CA THR A 313 1.49 -40.21 -15.67
C THR A 313 2.22 -39.71 -14.42
N SER A 314 2.85 -38.54 -14.51
CA SER A 314 3.65 -37.97 -13.40
C SER A 314 4.72 -38.93 -12.87
N CYS A 315 5.44 -39.65 -13.76
CA CYS A 315 6.50 -40.56 -13.39
C CYS A 315 7.58 -39.86 -12.54
N ASN A 316 7.96 -40.49 -11.42
CA ASN A 316 9.01 -39.97 -10.54
C ASN A 316 10.39 -40.56 -10.83
N ALA A 317 10.49 -41.55 -11.73
CA ALA A 317 11.75 -42.16 -12.14
C ALA A 317 12.28 -41.59 -13.47
N TYR A 318 11.43 -40.89 -14.25
CA TYR A 318 11.83 -40.18 -15.47
C TYR A 318 12.45 -38.84 -15.09
#